data_d151d1a3bfdd4a95020c60066155779c
#
_entry.id   d151d1a3bfdd4a95020c60066155779c
#
_cell.length_a   1.000
_cell.length_b   1.000
_cell.length_c   1.000
_cell.angle_alpha   90.00
_cell.angle_beta   90.00
_cell.angle_gamma   90.00
#
_symmetry.space_group_name_H-M   'P 1'
#
loop_
_entity.id
_entity.type
_entity.pdbx_description
1 polymer ?
#
loop_
_entity_poly.entity_id
_entity_poly.type
_entity_poly.pdbx_seq_one_letter_code
_entity_poly.pdbx_strand_id
1 'polypeptide(L)'
;MGPVADLDFMLEVFQLFKKNFGRYSPGASTIDEYIMHRLHETNTIMYDYAGEENYDASYYMVDMDIGSKFNIIAGGRSEKNKTLYNSWRSQKSALPHWVYTGEPYFHERENKFWLPVLFLRFKPFPWLNIRFARTNTLTRPNYTDIIPLYEIDGPGSNVDYRNPYLEPGSSENTDYSITFLQNHLGLFS
;
A
#
# COMPACT_ATOMS: atom_id res chain seq x y z
N MET A 1 16.06 -29.14 1.35
CA MET A 1 15.46 -28.40 0.23
C MET A 1 14.15 -29.10 -0.11
N GLY A 2 13.02 -28.38 -0.05
CA GLY A 2 11.73 -28.92 -0.49
C GLY A 2 11.67 -29.03 -2.01
N PRO A 3 10.73 -29.82 -2.56
CA PRO A 3 10.57 -29.92 -4.00
C PRO A 3 10.27 -28.55 -4.60
N VAL A 4 11.07 -28.14 -5.57
CA VAL A 4 10.83 -26.94 -6.36
C VAL A 4 9.67 -27.25 -7.30
N ALA A 5 8.66 -26.37 -7.34
CA ALA A 5 7.54 -26.52 -8.26
C ALA A 5 8.03 -26.44 -9.70
N ASP A 6 7.67 -27.43 -10.50
CA ASP A 6 7.94 -27.42 -11.93
C ASP A 6 6.96 -26.44 -12.61
N LEU A 7 7.47 -25.27 -12.96
CA LEU A 7 6.67 -24.20 -13.55
C LEU A 7 6.17 -24.57 -14.94
N ASP A 8 6.93 -25.35 -15.71
CA ASP A 8 6.53 -25.78 -17.06
C ASP A 8 5.38 -26.75 -16.98
N PHE A 9 5.46 -27.70 -16.06
CA PHE A 9 4.36 -28.62 -15.78
C PHE A 9 3.11 -27.88 -15.29
N MET A 10 3.27 -26.90 -14.38
CA MET A 10 2.15 -26.09 -13.92
C MET A 10 1.51 -25.28 -15.05
N LEU A 11 2.31 -24.75 -15.96
CA LEU A 11 1.82 -24.01 -17.11
C LEU A 11 1.06 -24.92 -18.10
N GLU A 12 1.57 -26.14 -18.33
CA GLU A 12 0.90 -27.15 -19.17
C GLU A 12 -0.44 -27.54 -18.59
N VAL A 13 -0.48 -27.83 -17.30
CA VAL A 13 -1.72 -28.13 -16.56
C VAL A 13 -2.69 -26.95 -16.65
N PHE A 14 -2.21 -25.73 -16.47
CA PHE A 14 -3.04 -24.54 -16.61
C PHE A 14 -3.63 -24.39 -18.02
N GLN A 15 -2.85 -24.65 -19.07
CA GLN A 15 -3.33 -24.61 -20.45
C GLN A 15 -4.38 -25.70 -20.75
N LEU A 16 -4.19 -26.88 -20.19
CA LEU A 16 -5.18 -27.94 -20.25
C LEU A 16 -6.49 -27.55 -19.57
N PHE A 17 -6.40 -26.94 -18.39
CA PHE A 17 -7.56 -26.39 -17.71
C PHE A 17 -8.24 -25.32 -18.56
N LYS A 18 -7.51 -24.36 -19.10
CA LYS A 18 -8.04 -23.30 -19.95
C LYS A 18 -8.74 -23.83 -21.19
N LYS A 19 -8.24 -24.91 -21.80
CA LYS A 19 -8.83 -25.54 -22.98
C LYS A 19 -10.17 -26.23 -22.70
N ASN A 20 -10.35 -26.70 -21.44
CA ASN A 20 -11.57 -27.40 -21.02
C ASN A 20 -12.60 -26.45 -20.38
N PHE A 21 -12.31 -25.14 -20.37
CA PHE A 21 -13.24 -24.13 -19.88
C PHE A 21 -14.50 -24.07 -20.75
N GLY A 22 -15.62 -23.90 -20.09
CA GLY A 22 -16.91 -23.64 -20.74
C GLY A 22 -17.72 -24.89 -21.14
N ARG A 23 -17.26 -26.08 -20.79
CA ARG A 23 -18.02 -27.32 -21.07
C ARG A 23 -18.98 -27.73 -19.92
N TYR A 24 -19.30 -26.82 -19.04
CA TYR A 24 -20.28 -27.10 -17.99
C TYR A 24 -21.70 -27.03 -18.57
N SER A 25 -22.43 -28.12 -18.49
CA SER A 25 -23.88 -28.14 -18.61
C SER A 25 -24.53 -27.88 -17.26
N PRO A 26 -25.40 -26.87 -17.14
CA PRO A 26 -26.26 -26.75 -15.96
C PRO A 26 -27.12 -28.00 -15.85
N GLY A 27 -26.95 -28.76 -14.78
CA GLY A 27 -27.66 -30.05 -14.61
C GLY A 27 -26.75 -31.28 -14.66
N ALA A 28 -25.44 -31.07 -14.62
CA ALA A 28 -24.47 -32.17 -14.46
C ALA A 28 -24.81 -33.03 -13.24
N SER A 29 -24.98 -34.33 -13.49
CA SER A 29 -25.36 -35.28 -12.47
C SER A 29 -24.20 -36.16 -11.97
N THR A 30 -23.02 -35.97 -12.52
CA THR A 30 -21.84 -36.76 -12.18
C THR A 30 -20.75 -35.92 -11.52
N ILE A 31 -20.01 -36.56 -10.60
CA ILE A 31 -18.87 -35.91 -9.91
C ILE A 31 -17.80 -35.41 -10.91
N ASP A 32 -17.59 -36.14 -12.00
CA ASP A 32 -16.61 -35.77 -13.01
C ASP A 32 -17.00 -34.47 -13.77
N GLU A 33 -18.28 -34.22 -13.93
CA GLU A 33 -18.80 -32.96 -14.49
C GLU A 33 -18.70 -31.81 -13.48
N TYR A 34 -18.76 -32.12 -12.16
CA TYR A 34 -18.59 -31.14 -11.07
C TYR A 34 -17.12 -30.75 -10.89
N ILE A 35 -16.21 -31.66 -11.14
CA ILE A 35 -14.75 -31.47 -11.04
C ILE A 35 -14.19 -30.73 -12.26
N MET A 36 -14.94 -30.65 -13.36
CA MET A 36 -14.59 -29.81 -14.48
C MET A 36 -14.57 -28.35 -14.06
N HIS A 37 -13.39 -27.93 -13.79
CA HIS A 37 -13.00 -26.63 -13.26
C HIS A 37 -13.72 -25.48 -13.96
N ARG A 38 -14.66 -24.88 -13.27
CA ARG A 38 -15.13 -23.55 -13.62
C ARG A 38 -14.11 -22.54 -13.10
N LEU A 39 -13.44 -21.84 -14.00
CA LEU A 39 -13.12 -20.48 -13.75
C LEU A 39 -14.47 -19.77 -13.62
N HIS A 40 -14.86 -19.47 -12.43
CA HIS A 40 -15.89 -18.48 -12.23
C HIS A 40 -15.23 -17.15 -12.59
N GLU A 41 -15.40 -16.71 -13.82
CA GLU A 41 -14.93 -15.41 -14.25
C GLU A 41 -15.37 -14.35 -13.26
N THR A 42 -16.54 -14.49 -12.71
CA THR A 42 -17.08 -13.65 -11.64
C THR A 42 -16.32 -13.71 -10.33
N ASN A 43 -15.75 -14.86 -9.94
CA ASN A 43 -14.99 -14.99 -8.71
C ASN A 43 -13.52 -14.58 -8.88
N THR A 44 -12.98 -14.68 -10.07
CA THR A 44 -11.58 -14.35 -10.35
C THR A 44 -11.42 -12.90 -10.79
N ILE A 45 -12.33 -12.39 -11.60
CA ILE A 45 -12.21 -11.07 -12.21
C ILE A 45 -12.27 -9.93 -11.23
N MET A 46 -12.96 -10.11 -10.08
CA MET A 46 -12.98 -9.12 -9.03
C MET A 46 -11.63 -8.95 -8.32
N TYR A 47 -10.76 -9.96 -8.45
CA TYR A 47 -9.39 -9.91 -7.95
C TYR A 47 -8.37 -9.54 -9.04
N ASP A 48 -8.82 -9.44 -10.30
CA ASP A 48 -8.00 -8.99 -11.39
C ASP A 48 -7.95 -7.47 -11.39
N TYR A 49 -6.81 -6.94 -11.07
CA TYR A 49 -6.53 -5.52 -11.12
C TYR A 49 -5.15 -5.27 -11.70
N ALA A 50 -5.00 -4.13 -12.30
CA ALA A 50 -3.72 -3.59 -12.72
C ALA A 50 -3.54 -2.20 -12.14
N GLY A 51 -2.33 -1.89 -11.68
CA GLY A 51 -2.01 -0.59 -11.13
C GLY A 51 -0.68 -0.10 -11.65
N GLU A 52 -0.60 1.19 -11.90
CA GLU A 52 0.62 1.91 -12.22
C GLU A 52 0.78 3.06 -11.24
N GLU A 53 1.97 3.17 -10.65
CA GLU A 53 2.31 4.26 -9.76
C GLU A 53 3.59 4.93 -10.22
N ASN A 54 3.49 6.23 -10.42
CA ASN A 54 4.59 7.08 -10.80
C ASN A 54 4.91 8.04 -9.66
N TYR A 55 6.15 7.99 -9.16
CA TYR A 55 6.64 8.85 -8.09
C TYR A 55 7.73 9.78 -8.60
N ASP A 56 7.47 11.06 -8.50
CA ASP A 56 8.47 12.10 -8.71
C ASP A 56 8.76 12.79 -7.38
N ALA A 57 10.02 12.82 -6.97
CA ALA A 57 10.41 13.47 -5.74
C ALA A 57 11.69 14.29 -5.92
N SER A 58 11.66 15.48 -5.35
CA SER A 58 12.84 16.32 -5.21
C SER A 58 13.01 16.75 -3.76
N TYR A 59 14.25 16.89 -3.32
CA TYR A 59 14.55 17.37 -1.98
C TYR A 59 15.70 18.38 -2.02
N TYR A 60 15.71 19.25 -1.03
CA TYR A 60 16.83 20.11 -0.73
C TYR A 60 17.04 20.17 0.77
N MET A 61 18.26 20.33 1.18
CA MET A 61 18.65 20.41 2.57
C MET A 61 19.88 21.31 2.70
N VAL A 62 19.88 22.12 3.74
CA VAL A 62 21.01 22.95 4.16
C VAL A 62 21.40 22.52 5.57
N ASP A 63 22.68 22.23 5.77
CA ASP A 63 23.29 21.99 7.07
C ASP A 63 24.31 23.10 7.33
N MET A 64 24.11 23.84 8.43
CA MET A 64 24.88 25.01 8.74
C MET A 64 25.28 25.04 10.21
N ASP A 65 26.60 25.17 10.45
CA ASP A 65 27.13 25.44 11.76
C ASP A 65 27.32 26.95 11.97
N ILE A 66 26.75 27.47 13.03
CA ILE A 66 26.92 28.87 13.45
C ILE A 66 27.81 28.91 14.71
N GLY A 67 29.07 29.20 14.46
CA GLY A 67 30.10 29.05 15.48
C GLY A 67 30.24 27.60 15.98
N SER A 68 30.66 27.43 17.21
CA SER A 68 30.83 26.08 17.79
C SER A 68 29.62 25.57 18.56
N LYS A 69 28.58 26.39 18.67
CA LYS A 69 27.45 26.12 19.58
C LYS A 69 26.14 25.78 18.89
N PHE A 70 25.90 26.28 17.70
CA PHE A 70 24.67 26.09 16.97
C PHE A 70 24.89 25.28 15.71
N ASN A 71 23.98 24.36 15.46
CA ASN A 71 23.86 23.69 14.18
C ASN A 71 22.38 23.70 13.77
N ILE A 72 22.12 24.04 12.52
CA ILE A 72 20.80 24.13 11.93
C ILE A 72 20.80 23.25 10.68
N ILE A 73 19.90 22.29 10.65
CA ILE A 73 19.59 21.52 9.44
C ILE A 73 18.15 21.87 9.04
N ALA A 74 17.98 22.46 7.88
CA ALA A 74 16.67 22.82 7.37
C ALA A 74 16.53 22.36 5.92
N GLY A 75 15.35 21.90 5.57
CA GLY A 75 15.09 21.43 4.22
C GLY A 75 13.65 21.04 3.99
N GLY A 76 13.43 20.35 2.89
CA GLY A 76 12.15 19.82 2.55
C GLY A 76 12.19 18.91 1.35
N ARG A 77 11.20 18.04 1.27
CA ARG A 77 10.96 17.13 0.15
C ARG A 77 9.64 17.50 -0.49
N SER A 78 9.66 17.74 -1.79
CA SER A 78 8.46 17.80 -2.62
C SER A 78 8.26 16.45 -3.27
N GLU A 79 7.08 15.91 -3.14
CA GLU A 79 6.73 14.61 -3.72
C GLU A 79 5.42 14.72 -4.49
N LYS A 80 5.42 14.18 -5.69
CA LYS A 80 4.26 14.01 -6.54
C LYS A 80 4.07 12.52 -6.80
N ASN A 81 2.88 12.03 -6.52
CA ASN A 81 2.49 10.65 -6.81
C ASN A 81 1.29 10.66 -7.75
N LYS A 82 1.42 9.99 -8.87
CA LYS A 82 0.32 9.72 -9.80
C LYS A 82 0.06 8.21 -9.82
N THR A 83 -1.17 7.84 -9.51
CA THR A 83 -1.62 6.45 -9.49
C THR A 83 -2.76 6.24 -10.48
N LEU A 84 -2.72 5.13 -11.19
CA LEU A 84 -3.78 4.67 -12.09
C LEU A 84 -4.11 3.23 -11.73
N TYR A 85 -5.35 2.97 -11.32
CA TYR A 85 -5.84 1.62 -11.02
C TYR A 85 -6.97 1.25 -11.96
N ASN A 86 -6.86 0.04 -12.49
CA ASN A 86 -7.88 -0.59 -13.31
C ASN A 86 -8.37 -1.83 -12.59
N SER A 87 -9.67 -1.96 -12.47
CA SER A 87 -10.32 -3.15 -11.91
C SER A 87 -11.67 -3.39 -12.60
N TRP A 88 -12.38 -4.40 -12.14
CA TRP A 88 -13.68 -4.75 -12.67
C TRP A 88 -14.72 -4.69 -11.56
N ARG A 89 -15.91 -4.22 -11.89
CA ARG A 89 -17.03 -4.28 -10.96
C ARG A 89 -17.65 -5.65 -10.99
N SER A 90 -17.77 -6.25 -9.81
CA SER A 90 -18.54 -7.47 -9.62
C SER A 90 -19.46 -7.31 -8.42
N GLN A 91 -20.61 -7.92 -8.49
CA GLN A 91 -21.59 -7.94 -7.44
C GLN A 91 -22.02 -9.37 -7.15
N LYS A 92 -21.95 -9.80 -5.89
CA LYS A 92 -22.49 -11.08 -5.48
C LYS A 92 -24.01 -10.99 -5.46
N SER A 93 -24.66 -11.81 -6.26
CA SER A 93 -26.13 -11.90 -6.29
C SER A 93 -26.66 -12.62 -5.07
N ALA A 94 -27.92 -12.36 -4.72
CA ALA A 94 -28.67 -13.08 -3.67
C ALA A 94 -28.81 -14.59 -3.94
N LEU A 95 -28.65 -15.02 -5.16
CA LEU A 95 -28.53 -16.43 -5.57
C LEU A 95 -27.05 -16.81 -5.56
N PRO A 96 -26.69 -18.10 -5.41
CA PRO A 96 -25.34 -18.52 -5.05
C PRO A 96 -24.23 -18.21 -6.06
N HIS A 97 -24.46 -17.26 -6.93
CA HIS A 97 -23.52 -16.88 -7.98
C HIS A 97 -23.21 -15.39 -7.93
N TRP A 98 -21.93 -15.10 -8.07
CA TRP A 98 -21.46 -13.76 -8.34
C TRP A 98 -21.99 -13.28 -9.69
N VAL A 99 -22.47 -12.06 -9.75
CA VAL A 99 -22.84 -11.41 -10.98
C VAL A 99 -21.72 -10.45 -11.37
N TYR A 100 -21.09 -10.76 -12.47
CA TYR A 100 -20.12 -9.88 -13.10
C TYR A 100 -20.86 -8.90 -14.00
N THR A 101 -20.67 -7.61 -13.75
CA THR A 101 -21.32 -6.57 -14.56
C THR A 101 -20.59 -6.30 -15.87
N GLY A 102 -19.34 -6.75 -16.00
CA GLY A 102 -18.52 -6.52 -17.19
C GLY A 102 -17.99 -5.10 -17.31
N GLU A 103 -18.27 -4.26 -16.34
CA GLU A 103 -17.87 -2.86 -16.39
C GLU A 103 -16.45 -2.67 -15.84
N PRO A 104 -15.51 -2.18 -16.66
CA PRO A 104 -14.21 -1.79 -16.16
C PRO A 104 -14.37 -0.55 -15.26
N TYR A 105 -13.60 -0.52 -14.19
CA TYR A 105 -13.50 0.63 -13.31
C TYR A 105 -12.08 1.19 -13.32
N PHE A 106 -11.97 2.46 -13.69
CA PHE A 106 -10.71 3.17 -13.72
C PHE A 106 -10.70 4.23 -12.64
N HIS A 107 -9.60 4.30 -11.92
CA HIS A 107 -9.38 5.35 -10.95
C HIS A 107 -7.99 5.95 -11.15
N GLU A 108 -7.96 7.24 -11.46
CA GLU A 108 -6.73 8.01 -11.57
C GLU A 108 -6.68 9.04 -10.45
N ARG A 109 -5.52 9.17 -9.83
CA ARG A 109 -5.30 10.11 -8.75
C ARG A 109 -3.91 10.73 -8.82
N GLU A 110 -3.83 12.01 -8.51
CA GLU A 110 -2.59 12.73 -8.34
C GLU A 110 -2.55 13.37 -6.96
N ASN A 111 -1.48 13.09 -6.21
CA ASN A 111 -1.23 13.69 -4.91
C ASN A 111 0.08 14.47 -4.95
N LYS A 112 0.11 15.61 -4.26
CA LYS A 112 1.30 16.45 -4.10
C LYS A 112 1.50 16.70 -2.62
N PHE A 113 2.72 16.48 -2.16
CA PHE A 113 3.09 16.64 -0.76
C PHE A 113 4.32 17.52 -0.65
N TRP A 114 4.32 18.34 0.38
CA TRP A 114 5.46 19.09 0.83
C TRP A 114 5.80 18.67 2.25
N LEU A 115 7.01 18.15 2.45
CA LEU A 115 7.46 17.55 3.70
C LEU A 115 8.66 18.35 4.21
N PRO A 116 8.44 19.40 4.99
CA PRO A 116 9.51 20.19 5.58
C PRO A 116 10.20 19.43 6.71
N VAL A 117 11.46 19.77 6.94
CA VAL A 117 12.27 19.25 8.02
C VAL A 117 13.10 20.40 8.63
N LEU A 118 13.15 20.44 9.95
CA LEU A 118 13.97 21.37 10.73
C LEU A 118 14.57 20.67 11.93
N PHE A 119 15.89 20.68 12.02
CA PHE A 119 16.63 20.27 13.20
C PHE A 119 17.45 21.44 13.70
N LEU A 120 17.37 21.70 14.99
CA LEU A 120 18.17 22.68 15.69
C LEU A 120 18.94 21.97 16.79
N ARG A 121 20.23 22.24 16.88
CA ARG A 121 21.09 21.76 17.95
C ARG A 121 21.80 22.95 18.58
N PHE A 122 21.69 23.07 19.90
CA PHE A 122 22.34 24.10 20.66
C PHE A 122 23.19 23.50 21.78
N LYS A 123 24.47 23.82 21.80
CA LYS A 123 25.44 23.38 22.81
C LYS A 123 26.00 24.61 23.56
N PRO A 124 25.26 25.17 24.54
CA PRO A 124 25.75 26.33 25.29
C PRO A 124 27.03 26.03 26.06
N PHE A 125 27.14 24.80 26.56
CA PHE A 125 28.28 24.28 27.33
C PHE A 125 28.70 22.90 26.80
N PRO A 126 29.95 22.46 27.01
CA PRO A 126 30.43 21.14 26.57
C PRO A 126 29.61 19.95 27.10
N TRP A 127 28.99 20.14 28.26
CA TRP A 127 28.21 19.14 28.97
C TRP A 127 26.70 19.21 28.67
N LEU A 128 26.20 20.23 27.98
CA LEU A 128 24.77 20.42 27.69
C LEU A 128 24.49 20.48 26.21
N ASN A 129 23.60 19.59 25.74
CA ASN A 129 23.15 19.54 24.37
C ASN A 129 21.63 19.61 24.33
N ILE A 130 21.09 20.64 23.71
CA ILE A 130 19.66 20.87 23.52
C ILE A 130 19.36 20.67 22.04
N ARG A 131 18.34 19.86 21.74
CA ARG A 131 17.91 19.58 20.38
C ARG A 131 16.43 19.85 20.25
N PHE A 132 16.07 20.36 19.09
CA PHE A 132 14.70 20.50 18.63
C PHE A 132 14.62 19.89 17.24
N ALA A 133 13.55 19.14 16.98
CA ALA A 133 13.27 18.62 15.64
C ALA A 133 11.79 18.83 15.32
N ARG A 134 11.54 19.25 14.08
CA ARG A 134 10.20 19.24 13.48
C ARG A 134 10.26 18.58 12.12
N THR A 135 9.46 17.55 11.94
CA THR A 135 9.45 16.76 10.68
C THR A 135 8.03 16.41 10.28
N ASN A 136 7.78 16.42 8.98
CA ASN A 136 6.53 15.93 8.42
C ASN A 136 6.79 14.59 7.72
N THR A 137 5.93 13.62 7.98
CA THR A 137 6.01 12.28 7.39
C THR A 137 4.69 11.88 6.75
N LEU A 138 4.76 10.94 5.80
CA LEU A 138 3.60 10.38 5.11
C LEU A 138 3.47 8.90 5.42
N THR A 139 2.22 8.46 5.63
CA THR A 139 1.85 7.05 5.68
C THR A 139 0.88 6.79 4.52
N ARG A 140 1.23 5.86 3.65
CA ARG A 140 0.37 5.50 2.52
C ARG A 140 -0.52 4.33 2.88
N PRO A 141 -1.79 4.32 2.42
CA PRO A 141 -2.64 3.14 2.54
C PRO A 141 -2.04 1.97 1.77
N ASN A 142 -2.38 0.75 2.18
CA ASN A 142 -1.99 -0.44 1.44
C ASN A 142 -2.71 -0.49 0.09
N TYR A 143 -2.09 -1.12 -0.90
CA TYR A 143 -2.71 -1.32 -2.21
C TYR A 143 -4.07 -2.01 -2.12
N THR A 144 -4.16 -3.01 -1.26
CA THR A 144 -5.41 -3.76 -1.06
C THR A 144 -6.57 -2.91 -0.57
N ASP A 145 -6.30 -1.78 0.06
CA ASP A 145 -7.33 -0.91 0.63
C ASP A 145 -7.85 0.13 -0.37
N ILE A 146 -7.03 0.42 -1.40
CA ILE A 146 -7.33 1.43 -2.43
C ILE A 146 -7.75 0.86 -3.77
N ILE A 147 -7.63 -0.46 -3.96
CA ILE A 147 -8.16 -1.11 -5.17
C ILE A 147 -9.69 -1.05 -5.11
N PRO A 148 -10.36 -0.57 -6.15
CA PRO A 148 -11.81 -0.47 -6.15
C PRO A 148 -12.44 -1.86 -6.21
N LEU A 149 -12.75 -2.43 -5.07
CA LEU A 149 -13.47 -3.66 -4.91
C LEU A 149 -14.82 -3.35 -4.24
N TYR A 150 -15.88 -3.88 -4.82
CA TYR A 150 -17.21 -3.79 -4.26
C TYR A 150 -17.82 -5.19 -4.18
N GLU A 151 -18.03 -5.69 -2.98
CA GLU A 151 -18.57 -7.00 -2.71
C GLU A 151 -19.83 -6.89 -1.85
N ILE A 152 -20.94 -7.47 -2.30
CA ILE A 152 -22.15 -7.62 -1.49
C ILE A 152 -22.33 -9.10 -1.19
N ASP A 153 -22.27 -9.48 0.09
CA ASP A 153 -22.44 -10.85 0.54
C ASP A 153 -23.90 -11.14 0.94
N GLY A 154 -24.67 -11.63 -0.03
CA GLY A 154 -26.04 -12.08 0.18
C GLY A 154 -27.08 -10.96 0.35
N PRO A 155 -28.37 -11.30 0.41
CA PRO A 155 -29.45 -10.32 0.62
C PRO A 155 -29.45 -9.81 2.06
N GLY A 156 -29.06 -8.55 2.23
CA GLY A 156 -29.14 -7.84 3.50
C GLY A 156 -28.01 -8.10 4.49
N SER A 157 -26.90 -8.73 4.04
CA SER A 157 -25.78 -9.01 4.93
C SER A 157 -24.68 -7.96 4.82
N ASN A 158 -23.50 -8.30 4.38
CA ASN A 158 -22.36 -7.42 4.44
C ASN A 158 -22.05 -6.81 3.07
N VAL A 159 -21.72 -5.52 3.09
CA VAL A 159 -21.11 -4.83 1.95
C VAL A 159 -19.65 -4.61 2.30
N ASP A 160 -18.75 -5.23 1.54
CA ASP A 160 -17.31 -4.94 1.60
C ASP A 160 -16.96 -3.99 0.45
N TYR A 161 -16.60 -2.79 0.82
CA TYR A 161 -16.21 -1.76 -0.13
C TYR A 161 -14.84 -1.21 0.22
N ARG A 162 -13.91 -1.42 -0.66
CA ARG A 162 -12.58 -0.80 -0.57
C ARG A 162 -12.64 0.60 -1.15
N ASN A 163 -12.05 1.53 -0.43
CA ASN A 163 -12.16 2.93 -0.78
C ASN A 163 -10.95 3.42 -1.61
N PRO A 164 -11.07 3.55 -2.94
CA PRO A 164 -9.99 4.05 -3.78
C PRO A 164 -9.65 5.53 -3.53
N TYR A 165 -10.49 6.22 -2.75
CA TYR A 165 -10.29 7.63 -2.39
C TYR A 165 -9.54 7.82 -1.08
N LEU A 166 -9.03 6.75 -0.46
CA LEU A 166 -8.21 6.86 0.75
C LEU A 166 -6.99 7.71 0.50
N GLU A 167 -6.84 8.77 1.30
CA GLU A 167 -5.70 9.66 1.20
C GLU A 167 -4.53 9.19 2.07
N PRO A 168 -3.29 9.43 1.64
CA PRO A 168 -2.15 9.26 2.50
C PRO A 168 -2.30 10.11 3.76
N GLY A 169 -2.06 9.47 4.91
CA GLY A 169 -2.01 10.16 6.19
C GLY A 169 -0.75 11.03 6.27
N SER A 170 -0.91 12.26 6.76
CA SER A 170 0.21 13.16 7.06
C SER A 170 0.38 13.28 8.57
N SER A 171 1.61 13.19 9.05
CA SER A 171 1.95 13.37 10.45
C SER A 171 2.99 14.47 10.63
N GLU A 172 2.71 15.40 11.53
CA GLU A 172 3.67 16.40 11.98
C GLU A 172 4.25 15.94 13.33
N ASN A 173 5.57 15.76 13.36
CA ASN A 173 6.28 15.35 14.56
C ASN A 173 7.10 16.51 15.10
N THR A 174 7.05 16.73 16.41
CA THR A 174 7.84 17.74 17.09
C THR A 174 8.51 17.10 18.30
N ASP A 175 9.84 17.13 18.31
CA ASP A 175 10.66 16.49 19.31
C ASP A 175 11.56 17.50 20.02
N TYR A 176 11.66 17.38 21.33
CA TYR A 176 12.56 18.13 22.18
C TYR A 176 13.46 17.17 22.96
N SER A 177 14.74 17.44 22.98
CA SER A 177 15.70 16.62 23.73
C SER A 177 16.71 17.52 24.45
N ILE A 178 16.94 17.21 25.73
CA ILE A 178 17.98 17.82 26.53
C ILE A 178 18.88 16.71 27.05
N THR A 179 20.16 16.77 26.71
CA THR A 179 21.14 15.75 27.05
C THR A 179 22.26 16.38 27.89
N PHE A 180 22.51 15.81 29.05
CA PHE A 180 23.62 16.16 29.93
C PHE A 180 24.76 15.15 29.72
N LEU A 181 25.94 15.66 29.35
CA LEU A 181 27.14 14.85 29.17
C LEU A 181 28.07 15.12 30.37
N GLN A 182 28.25 14.13 31.22
CA GLN A 182 29.12 14.24 32.37
C GLN A 182 30.30 13.28 32.23
N ASN A 183 31.52 13.82 32.04
CA ASN A 183 32.73 13.02 31.86
C ASN A 183 33.28 12.36 33.12
N HIS A 184 32.64 12.55 34.28
CA HIS A 184 33.14 12.12 35.59
C HIS A 184 32.22 11.24 36.44
N LEU A 185 31.06 10.86 35.92
CA LEU A 185 30.32 9.79 36.58
C LEU A 185 30.95 8.47 36.16
N GLY A 186 31.82 7.94 37.01
CA GLY A 186 32.20 6.55 36.96
C GLY A 186 30.94 5.71 36.88
N LEU A 187 30.89 4.84 35.94
CA LEU A 187 29.84 3.84 35.75
C LEU A 187 29.64 3.10 37.06
N PHE A 188 28.49 3.29 37.70
CA PHE A 188 27.93 2.27 38.55
C PHE A 188 27.21 1.28 37.62
N SER A 189 27.91 0.20 37.29
CA SER A 189 27.35 -1.00 36.70
C SER A 189 26.71 -1.86 37.78
#